data_5908224fc02786e2b39ce0cb72e84f60
#
_entry.id   5908224fc02786e2b39ce0cb72e84f60
#
_cell.length_a   1.000
_cell.length_b   1.000
_cell.length_c   1.000
_cell.angle_alpha   90.00
_cell.angle_beta   90.00
_cell.angle_gamma   90.00
#
_symmetry.space_group_name_H-M   'P 1'
#
loop_
_entity.id
_entity.type
_entity.pdbx_description
1 polymer ?
#
loop_
_entity_poly.entity_id
_entity_poly.type
_entity_poly.pdbx_seq_one_letter_code
_entity_poly.pdbx_strand_id
1 'polypeptide(L)'
;MAKDAKCDAYSKSISWLVQYFIISTGVFYSSNFPCDGLIKISEKQNFAIATRFFRETGPQVANNLQAALFIVRLAVLYRQPKLALARTRTLLRRCHMNDSLKAQCGAEFLGTGLFLFFGIGCLSALKVAGASLGLWEICIIWGLGISLAVYLTAGISGGHLNPAVTIALWLFACFPKQKVLPYIIAQFAGAFGGALLAYVLYSSLFTEFETAHHMVRGSVESLQLASIFSTYPAAALNVWQAALVEVVITSILMGMIMALTDDGNGIPKGPLAPLLIGILVAVIGASTGPLTGFAMNPARDFGPKLFTWLAGWGNMAMSGGREIPYFIVPIVAPVIGACAGAAIYRYFIGKNLPCNRCEL
;
A
#
# COMPACT_ATOMS: atom_id res chain seq x y z
N MET A 1 28.88 14.35 19.72
CA MET A 1 28.46 14.91 21.03
C MET A 1 27.40 16.02 20.96
N ALA A 2 27.33 16.89 19.95
CA ALA A 2 26.29 17.96 19.90
C ALA A 2 24.95 17.56 19.25
N LYS A 3 24.87 16.43 18.54
CA LYS A 3 23.63 15.94 17.94
C LYS A 3 22.75 15.16 18.92
N ASP A 4 23.36 14.42 19.82
CA ASP A 4 22.65 13.58 20.79
C ASP A 4 21.94 14.39 21.87
N ALA A 5 22.50 15.53 22.27
CA ALA A 5 21.89 16.44 23.24
C ALA A 5 20.60 17.12 22.71
N LYS A 6 20.47 17.33 21.39
CA LYS A 6 19.26 17.91 20.80
C LYS A 6 18.11 16.90 20.67
N CYS A 7 18.41 15.64 20.36
CA CYS A 7 17.40 14.57 20.32
C CYS A 7 16.85 14.26 21.71
N ASP A 8 17.71 14.23 22.72
CA ASP A 8 17.30 13.96 24.10
C ASP A 8 16.43 15.09 24.69
N ALA A 9 16.73 16.35 24.34
CA ALA A 9 15.91 17.50 24.71
C ALA A 9 14.54 17.49 24.02
N TYR A 10 14.46 17.03 22.75
CA TYR A 10 13.21 16.96 22.00
C TYR A 10 12.30 15.82 22.51
N SER A 11 12.88 14.66 22.80
CA SER A 11 12.19 13.51 23.38
C SER A 11 11.64 13.83 24.77
N LYS A 12 12.42 14.46 25.63
CA LYS A 12 11.99 14.91 26.95
C LYS A 12 10.89 15.96 26.90
N SER A 13 10.92 16.86 25.90
CA SER A 13 9.90 17.91 25.73
C SER A 13 8.56 17.31 25.26
N ILE A 14 8.57 16.31 24.38
CA ILE A 14 7.36 15.61 23.93
C ILE A 14 6.78 14.74 25.06
N SER A 15 7.61 14.01 25.79
CA SER A 15 7.18 13.22 26.95
C SER A 15 6.53 14.11 28.02
N TRP A 16 7.08 15.29 28.25
CA TRP A 16 6.55 16.28 29.18
C TRP A 16 5.21 16.88 28.73
N LEU A 17 5.05 17.17 27.43
CA LEU A 17 3.81 17.66 26.83
C LEU A 17 2.71 16.60 26.90
N VAL A 18 3.02 15.33 26.67
CA VAL A 18 2.08 14.21 26.77
C VAL A 18 1.68 14.01 28.23
N GLN A 19 2.61 14.02 29.19
CA GLN A 19 2.29 13.93 30.61
C GLN A 19 1.46 15.14 31.10
N TYR A 20 1.74 16.34 30.63
CA TYR A 20 0.97 17.55 30.96
C TYR A 20 -0.46 17.48 30.38
N PHE A 21 -0.62 16.96 29.17
CA PHE A 21 -1.92 16.73 28.57
C PHE A 21 -2.76 15.71 29.36
N ILE A 22 -2.15 14.62 29.81
CA ILE A 22 -2.80 13.60 30.65
C ILE A 22 -3.20 14.18 32.00
N ILE A 23 -2.35 14.98 32.65
CA ILE A 23 -2.61 15.58 33.95
C ILE A 23 -3.69 16.68 33.85
N SER A 24 -3.68 17.48 32.77
CA SER A 24 -4.64 18.61 32.62
C SER A 24 -6.01 18.20 32.13
N THR A 25 -6.17 17.07 31.47
CA THR A 25 -7.45 16.58 30.91
C THR A 25 -8.15 15.57 31.82
N GLY A 26 -7.51 15.07 32.88
CA GLY A 26 -8.10 14.08 33.80
C GLY A 26 -8.44 12.75 33.15
N VAL A 27 -7.87 12.43 31.97
CA VAL A 27 -8.10 11.16 31.27
C VAL A 27 -6.97 10.19 31.65
N PHE A 28 -7.21 9.39 32.70
CA PHE A 28 -6.37 8.26 33.04
C PHE A 28 -6.81 7.02 32.26
N TYR A 29 -5.94 6.44 31.47
CA TYR A 29 -6.01 5.02 31.13
C TYR A 29 -5.14 4.27 32.13
N SER A 30 -5.80 3.54 33.05
CA SER A 30 -5.14 2.77 34.08
C SER A 30 -4.75 1.40 33.57
N SER A 31 -3.46 1.11 33.58
CA SER A 31 -3.00 -0.22 33.97
C SER A 31 -1.94 -0.03 35.07
N ASN A 32 -2.31 -0.37 36.29
CA ASN A 32 -1.43 -0.52 37.45
C ASN A 32 -0.89 0.74 38.16
N PHE A 33 -1.78 1.59 38.75
CA PHE A 33 -1.43 2.36 39.94
C PHE A 33 -2.63 2.44 40.90
N PRO A 34 -2.43 2.36 42.24
CA PRO A 34 -3.54 2.41 43.20
C PRO A 34 -4.11 3.83 43.27
N CYS A 35 -5.45 3.89 43.25
CA CYS A 35 -6.22 5.12 43.38
C CYS A 35 -6.09 5.66 44.80
N ASP A 36 -5.41 6.80 44.96
CA ASP A 36 -5.72 7.80 45.99
C ASP A 36 -4.80 9.00 45.77
N GLY A 37 -5.39 10.11 45.31
CA GLY A 37 -4.70 11.39 45.25
C GLY A 37 -4.96 12.23 44.00
N LEU A 38 -6.16 12.78 43.85
CA LEU A 38 -6.44 13.90 42.93
C LEU A 38 -5.72 15.15 43.40
N ILE A 39 -4.54 15.45 42.81
CA ILE A 39 -3.86 16.73 43.04
C ILE A 39 -4.58 17.80 42.17
N LYS A 40 -5.40 18.65 42.83
CA LYS A 40 -5.92 19.87 42.19
C LYS A 40 -4.78 20.88 42.07
N ILE A 41 -4.20 21.02 40.88
CA ILE A 41 -3.22 22.07 40.57
C ILE A 41 -3.98 23.38 40.34
N SER A 42 -3.61 24.46 41.05
CA SER A 42 -4.30 25.77 40.97
C SER A 42 -3.95 26.47 39.64
N GLU A 43 -4.84 27.38 39.16
CA GLU A 43 -4.62 28.18 37.95
C GLU A 43 -3.29 28.96 37.97
N LYS A 44 -2.88 29.45 39.15
CA LYS A 44 -1.57 30.14 39.32
C LYS A 44 -0.37 29.23 39.06
N GLN A 45 -0.46 27.96 39.45
CA GLN A 45 0.62 27.00 39.20
C GLN A 45 0.74 26.63 37.72
N ASN A 46 -0.40 26.52 37.03
CA ASN A 46 -0.43 26.25 35.59
C ASN A 46 0.15 27.41 34.76
N PHE A 47 -0.10 28.66 35.16
CA PHE A 47 0.47 29.84 34.52
C PHE A 47 1.97 29.97 34.76
N ALA A 48 2.44 29.63 35.95
CA ALA A 48 3.87 29.61 36.28
C ALA A 48 4.65 28.54 35.51
N ILE A 49 4.03 27.38 35.28
CA ILE A 49 4.61 26.31 34.48
C ILE A 49 4.71 26.69 32.99
N ALA A 50 3.65 27.30 32.45
CA ALA A 50 3.66 27.77 31.06
C ALA A 50 4.70 28.89 30.83
N THR A 51 4.81 29.84 31.74
CA THR A 51 5.82 30.93 31.65
C THR A 51 7.24 30.44 31.83
N ARG A 52 7.47 29.39 32.61
CA ARG A 52 8.78 28.76 32.77
C ARG A 52 9.17 28.01 31.48
N PHE A 53 8.25 27.31 30.84
CA PHE A 53 8.45 26.65 29.56
C PHE A 53 8.87 27.64 28.47
N PHE A 54 8.18 28.79 28.33
CA PHE A 54 8.55 29.84 27.38
C PHE A 54 9.95 30.45 27.65
N ARG A 55 10.37 30.51 28.90
CA ARG A 55 11.69 31.02 29.26
C ARG A 55 12.81 30.06 28.95
N GLU A 56 12.56 28.75 29.04
CA GLU A 56 13.56 27.70 28.84
C GLU A 56 13.72 27.30 27.35
N THR A 57 12.67 27.46 26.51
CA THR A 57 12.69 27.05 25.10
C THR A 57 13.14 28.13 24.11
N GLY A 58 13.26 29.38 24.54
CA GLY A 58 13.79 30.50 23.76
C GLY A 58 12.92 30.95 22.56
N PRO A 59 13.30 32.07 21.92
CA PRO A 59 12.47 32.73 20.88
C PRO A 59 12.33 31.94 19.56
N GLN A 60 13.07 30.89 19.32
CA GLN A 60 12.95 30.08 18.11
C GLN A 60 11.65 29.25 18.03
N VAL A 61 11.01 28.95 19.17
CA VAL A 61 9.72 28.26 19.20
C VAL A 61 8.56 29.22 18.94
N ALA A 62 8.71 30.50 19.27
CA ALA A 62 7.69 31.52 19.08
C ALA A 62 7.44 31.87 17.60
N ASN A 63 8.39 31.62 16.71
CA ASN A 63 8.24 31.84 15.27
C ASN A 63 7.50 30.72 14.54
N ASN A 64 7.12 29.66 15.23
CA ASN A 64 6.37 28.57 14.61
C ASN A 64 4.86 28.82 14.78
N LEU A 65 4.23 29.36 13.75
CA LEU A 65 2.79 29.70 13.73
C LEU A 65 1.90 28.52 14.14
N GLN A 66 2.33 27.28 13.88
CA GLN A 66 1.61 26.07 14.30
C GLN A 66 1.67 25.84 15.80
N ALA A 67 2.81 26.13 16.44
CA ALA A 67 2.94 26.02 17.90
C ALA A 67 2.12 27.10 18.61
N ALA A 68 2.12 28.34 18.10
CA ALA A 68 1.28 29.41 18.61
C ALA A 68 -0.22 29.11 18.47
N LEU A 69 -0.66 28.61 17.33
CA LEU A 69 -2.04 28.15 17.09
C LEU A 69 -2.42 26.96 17.98
N PHE A 70 -1.48 26.06 18.27
CA PHE A 70 -1.71 24.94 19.18
C PHE A 70 -1.90 25.43 20.62
N ILE A 71 -1.09 26.38 21.08
CA ILE A 71 -1.19 26.98 22.43
C ILE A 71 -2.48 27.78 22.58
N VAL A 72 -2.86 28.57 21.57
CA VAL A 72 -4.15 29.31 21.58
C VAL A 72 -5.32 28.32 21.57
N ARG A 73 -5.24 27.22 20.83
CA ARG A 73 -6.25 26.16 20.87
C ARG A 73 -6.35 25.49 22.23
N LEU A 74 -5.22 25.23 22.89
CA LEU A 74 -5.19 24.70 24.27
C LEU A 74 -5.82 25.70 25.27
N ALA A 75 -5.50 26.97 25.16
CA ALA A 75 -6.09 28.02 26.04
C ALA A 75 -7.58 28.18 25.84
N VAL A 76 -8.08 28.11 24.61
CA VAL A 76 -9.53 28.14 24.29
C VAL A 76 -10.24 26.87 24.79
N LEU A 77 -9.58 25.72 24.71
CA LEU A 77 -10.10 24.43 25.19
C LEU A 77 -10.22 24.42 26.72
N TYR A 78 -9.27 25.07 27.41
CA TYR A 78 -9.27 25.18 28.88
C TYR A 78 -10.42 26.05 29.42
N ARG A 79 -10.80 27.10 28.67
CA ARG A 79 -11.94 27.96 29.05
C ARG A 79 -13.34 27.32 28.85
N GLN A 80 -13.41 26.22 28.04
CA GLN A 80 -14.67 25.51 27.77
C GLN A 80 -14.51 23.98 27.75
N PRO A 81 -14.34 23.33 28.91
CA PRO A 81 -14.03 21.89 28.98
C PRO A 81 -15.13 21.02 28.36
N LYS A 82 -16.39 21.42 28.39
CA LYS A 82 -17.51 20.69 27.75
C LYS A 82 -17.41 20.72 26.22
N LEU A 83 -16.96 21.82 25.63
CA LEU A 83 -16.77 21.95 24.18
C LEU A 83 -15.51 21.16 23.70
N ALA A 84 -14.47 21.15 24.55
CA ALA A 84 -13.26 20.34 24.32
C ALA A 84 -13.60 18.85 24.29
N LEU A 85 -14.34 18.38 25.28
CA LEU A 85 -14.76 16.97 25.37
C LEU A 85 -15.66 16.57 24.18
N ALA A 86 -16.58 17.45 23.75
CA ALA A 86 -17.41 17.22 22.56
C ALA A 86 -16.58 17.16 21.28
N ARG A 87 -15.60 18.07 21.08
CA ARG A 87 -14.70 18.06 19.93
C ARG A 87 -13.75 16.85 19.94
N THR A 88 -13.20 16.48 21.09
CA THR A 88 -12.37 15.28 21.23
C THR A 88 -13.19 14.02 20.95
N ARG A 89 -14.44 13.93 21.44
CA ARG A 89 -15.36 12.84 21.07
C ARG A 89 -15.69 12.81 19.59
N THR A 90 -15.83 13.96 18.94
CA THR A 90 -16.08 14.06 17.48
C THR A 90 -14.84 13.68 16.68
N LEU A 91 -13.64 14.06 17.14
CA LEU A 91 -12.36 13.63 16.53
C LEU A 91 -12.11 12.14 16.72
N LEU A 92 -12.34 11.61 17.93
CA LEU A 92 -12.27 10.17 18.20
C LEU A 92 -13.32 9.38 17.41
N ARG A 93 -14.53 9.90 17.25
CA ARG A 93 -15.53 9.31 16.34
C ARG A 93 -15.09 9.38 14.88
N ARG A 94 -14.44 10.45 14.42
CA ARG A 94 -13.86 10.51 13.08
C ARG A 94 -12.71 9.52 12.90
N CYS A 95 -11.84 9.36 13.88
CA CYS A 95 -10.81 8.29 13.84
C CYS A 95 -11.45 6.89 13.83
N HIS A 96 -12.59 6.68 14.54
CA HIS A 96 -13.32 5.41 14.52
C HIS A 96 -14.18 5.21 13.24
N MET A 97 -14.50 6.26 12.50
CA MET A 97 -15.28 6.14 11.26
C MET A 97 -14.48 5.55 10.08
N ASN A 98 -13.15 5.55 10.14
CA ASN A 98 -12.31 4.99 9.07
C ASN A 98 -12.08 3.47 9.18
N ASP A 99 -12.66 2.78 10.16
CA ASP A 99 -12.54 1.32 10.33
C ASP A 99 -13.63 0.52 9.60
N SER A 100 -14.40 1.16 8.73
CA SER A 100 -15.41 0.48 7.93
C SER A 100 -14.74 -0.47 6.93
N LEU A 101 -14.95 -1.77 7.10
CA LEU A 101 -14.50 -2.78 6.14
C LEU A 101 -14.98 -2.49 4.71
N LYS A 102 -16.19 -1.92 4.56
CA LYS A 102 -16.73 -1.48 3.26
C LYS A 102 -15.87 -0.40 2.61
N ALA A 103 -15.44 0.61 3.38
CA ALA A 103 -14.57 1.67 2.87
C ALA A 103 -13.19 1.12 2.48
N GLN A 104 -12.64 0.20 3.28
CA GLN A 104 -11.37 -0.46 2.99
C GLN A 104 -11.46 -1.32 1.73
N CYS A 105 -12.51 -2.12 1.57
CA CYS A 105 -12.75 -2.88 0.34
C CYS A 105 -12.97 -1.96 -0.87
N GLY A 106 -13.67 -0.84 -0.70
CA GLY A 106 -13.82 0.18 -1.74
C GLY A 106 -12.48 0.77 -2.18
N ALA A 107 -11.58 1.04 -1.23
CA ALA A 107 -10.24 1.51 -1.52
C ALA A 107 -9.40 0.45 -2.26
N GLU A 108 -9.43 -0.82 -1.82
CA GLU A 108 -8.76 -1.93 -2.53
C GLU A 108 -9.29 -2.12 -3.95
N PHE A 109 -10.61 -2.03 -4.14
CA PHE A 109 -11.24 -2.08 -5.46
C PHE A 109 -10.76 -0.95 -6.37
N LEU A 110 -10.86 0.30 -5.90
CA LEU A 110 -10.48 1.47 -6.67
C LEU A 110 -8.98 1.51 -6.98
N GLY A 111 -8.13 1.22 -5.99
CA GLY A 111 -6.69 1.22 -6.19
C GLY A 111 -6.24 0.14 -7.15
N THR A 112 -6.78 -1.09 -7.01
CA THR A 112 -6.46 -2.18 -7.94
C THR A 112 -6.96 -1.86 -9.35
N GLY A 113 -8.17 -1.32 -9.50
CA GLY A 113 -8.69 -0.89 -10.80
C GLY A 113 -7.85 0.22 -11.43
N LEU A 114 -7.39 1.19 -10.65
CA LEU A 114 -6.64 2.34 -11.15
C LEU A 114 -5.29 1.93 -11.76
N PHE A 115 -4.48 1.14 -11.05
CA PHE A 115 -3.17 0.77 -11.62
C PHE A 115 -3.31 -0.19 -12.81
N LEU A 116 -4.33 -1.05 -12.81
CA LEU A 116 -4.65 -1.90 -13.95
C LEU A 116 -5.07 -1.05 -15.16
N PHE A 117 -5.90 -0.04 -14.94
CA PHE A 117 -6.29 0.89 -16.00
C PHE A 117 -5.07 1.53 -16.67
N PHE A 118 -4.11 2.04 -15.90
CA PHE A 118 -2.90 2.64 -16.46
C PHE A 118 -2.02 1.62 -17.18
N GLY A 119 -1.78 0.45 -16.59
CA GLY A 119 -0.93 -0.57 -17.18
C GLY A 119 -1.51 -1.17 -18.46
N ILE A 120 -2.80 -1.49 -18.45
CA ILE A 120 -3.50 -2.02 -19.63
C ILE A 120 -3.64 -0.94 -20.69
N GLY A 121 -3.96 0.30 -20.31
CA GLY A 121 -4.02 1.45 -21.21
C GLY A 121 -2.69 1.71 -21.92
N CYS A 122 -1.57 1.64 -21.19
CA CYS A 122 -0.23 1.74 -21.75
C CYS A 122 0.04 0.67 -22.83
N LEU A 123 -0.29 -0.59 -22.51
CA LEU A 123 -0.08 -1.70 -23.46
C LEU A 123 -1.07 -1.62 -24.65
N SER A 124 -2.29 -1.14 -24.43
CA SER A 124 -3.23 -0.86 -25.51
C SER A 124 -2.70 0.25 -26.43
N ALA A 125 -2.20 1.34 -25.87
CA ALA A 125 -1.59 2.42 -26.64
C ALA A 125 -0.43 1.88 -27.51
N LEU A 126 0.44 1.04 -26.96
CA LEU A 126 1.55 0.44 -27.69
C LEU A 126 1.08 -0.52 -28.81
N LYS A 127 0.12 -1.42 -28.51
CA LYS A 127 -0.22 -2.53 -29.41
C LYS A 127 -1.25 -2.17 -30.47
N VAL A 128 -2.24 -1.36 -30.14
CA VAL A 128 -3.35 -1.08 -31.06
C VAL A 128 -3.49 0.39 -31.46
N ALA A 129 -2.79 1.31 -30.80
CA ALA A 129 -2.85 2.74 -31.11
C ALA A 129 -1.54 3.30 -31.70
N GLY A 130 -0.54 2.45 -31.97
CA GLY A 130 0.70 2.86 -32.63
C GLY A 130 1.69 3.66 -31.78
N ALA A 131 1.51 3.72 -30.44
CA ALA A 131 2.48 4.37 -29.58
C ALA A 131 3.81 3.59 -29.59
N SER A 132 4.92 4.32 -29.51
CA SER A 132 6.26 3.72 -29.46
C SER A 132 6.78 3.75 -28.02
N LEU A 133 6.77 2.61 -27.34
CA LEU A 133 7.23 2.44 -25.96
C LEU A 133 8.15 1.25 -25.85
N GLY A 134 9.32 1.43 -25.25
CA GLY A 134 10.21 0.34 -24.89
C GLY A 134 9.85 -0.32 -23.54
N LEU A 135 10.58 -1.38 -23.19
CA LEU A 135 10.34 -2.13 -21.95
C LEU A 135 10.44 -1.22 -20.71
N TRP A 136 11.41 -0.29 -20.72
CA TRP A 136 11.63 0.59 -19.58
C TRP A 136 10.44 1.54 -19.33
N GLU A 137 9.93 2.17 -20.37
CA GLU A 137 8.79 3.08 -20.29
C GLU A 137 7.53 2.34 -19.83
N ILE A 138 7.29 1.14 -20.35
CA ILE A 138 6.19 0.27 -19.90
C ILE A 138 6.32 -0.01 -18.40
N CYS A 139 7.50 -0.42 -17.95
CA CYS A 139 7.73 -0.74 -16.53
C CYS A 139 7.58 0.47 -15.61
N ILE A 140 8.02 1.66 -16.05
CA ILE A 140 7.81 2.92 -15.32
C ILE A 140 6.32 3.24 -15.20
N ILE A 141 5.54 3.09 -16.26
CA ILE A 141 4.09 3.36 -16.21
C ILE A 141 3.39 2.41 -15.24
N TRP A 142 3.71 1.12 -15.27
CA TRP A 142 3.19 0.16 -14.30
C TRP A 142 3.59 0.53 -12.87
N GLY A 143 4.85 0.85 -12.64
CA GLY A 143 5.36 1.22 -11.31
C GLY A 143 4.72 2.49 -10.77
N LEU A 144 4.65 3.56 -11.58
CA LEU A 144 4.00 4.82 -11.19
C LEU A 144 2.50 4.64 -11.00
N GLY A 145 1.83 3.82 -11.82
CA GLY A 145 0.43 3.47 -11.65
C GLY A 145 0.16 2.83 -10.27
N ILE A 146 1.03 1.91 -9.84
CA ILE A 146 0.97 1.31 -8.51
C ILE A 146 1.25 2.36 -7.43
N SER A 147 2.27 3.22 -7.57
CA SER A 147 2.54 4.30 -6.62
C SER A 147 1.32 5.17 -6.39
N LEU A 148 0.70 5.65 -7.47
CA LEU A 148 -0.49 6.51 -7.41
C LEU A 148 -1.67 5.80 -6.76
N ALA A 149 -1.87 4.52 -7.06
CA ALA A 149 -2.92 3.71 -6.45
C ALA A 149 -2.71 3.53 -4.94
N VAL A 150 -1.46 3.29 -4.50
CA VAL A 150 -1.13 3.20 -3.07
C VAL A 150 -1.30 4.56 -2.40
N TYR A 151 -0.85 5.67 -3.00
CA TYR A 151 -1.09 7.02 -2.45
C TYR A 151 -2.58 7.31 -2.28
N LEU A 152 -3.42 6.87 -3.22
CA LEU A 152 -4.87 7.05 -3.14
C LEU A 152 -5.49 6.26 -1.98
N THR A 153 -4.99 5.08 -1.66
CA THR A 153 -5.72 4.07 -0.87
C THR A 153 -5.09 3.74 0.47
N ALA A 154 -3.78 3.97 0.66
CA ALA A 154 -3.05 3.53 1.85
C ALA A 154 -3.62 4.09 3.15
N GLY A 155 -4.12 5.34 3.16
CA GLY A 155 -4.73 5.94 4.34
C GLY A 155 -6.07 5.32 4.77
N ILE A 156 -6.68 4.47 3.93
CA ILE A 156 -7.98 3.83 4.17
C ILE A 156 -7.81 2.32 4.38
N SER A 157 -7.14 1.63 3.44
CA SER A 157 -7.02 0.16 3.43
C SER A 157 -5.62 -0.36 3.76
N GLY A 158 -4.62 0.51 3.77
CA GLY A 158 -3.21 0.12 3.76
C GLY A 158 -2.64 -0.04 2.34
N GLY A 159 -3.50 -0.01 1.29
CA GLY A 159 -3.08 -0.08 -0.11
C GLY A 159 -2.40 -1.40 -0.47
N HIS A 160 -2.99 -2.53 -0.09
CA HIS A 160 -2.43 -3.86 -0.42
C HIS A 160 -2.47 -4.13 -1.91
N LEU A 161 -3.62 -3.91 -2.56
CA LEU A 161 -3.87 -4.00 -4.00
C LEU A 161 -3.42 -5.33 -4.63
N ASN A 162 -3.17 -6.33 -3.80
CA ASN A 162 -2.55 -7.59 -4.19
C ASN A 162 -2.93 -8.71 -3.20
N PRO A 163 -3.59 -9.80 -3.63
CA PRO A 163 -3.91 -10.93 -2.78
C PRO A 163 -2.68 -11.58 -2.11
N ALA A 164 -1.56 -11.69 -2.82
CA ALA A 164 -0.34 -12.29 -2.28
C ALA A 164 0.24 -11.42 -1.14
N VAL A 165 0.26 -10.10 -1.31
CA VAL A 165 0.65 -9.16 -0.24
C VAL A 165 -0.32 -9.24 0.94
N THR A 166 -1.64 -9.28 0.69
CA THR A 166 -2.65 -9.38 1.75
C THR A 166 -2.48 -10.63 2.59
N ILE A 167 -2.22 -11.79 1.95
CA ILE A 167 -1.98 -13.07 2.63
C ILE A 167 -0.66 -13.01 3.42
N ALA A 168 0.41 -12.49 2.83
CA ALA A 168 1.70 -12.38 3.52
C ALA A 168 1.62 -11.44 4.74
N LEU A 169 0.95 -10.30 4.64
CA LEU A 169 0.73 -9.40 5.77
C LEU A 169 -0.13 -10.02 6.87
N TRP A 170 -1.11 -10.85 6.51
CA TRP A 170 -1.86 -11.63 7.49
C TRP A 170 -0.96 -12.60 8.26
N LEU A 171 -0.11 -13.33 7.57
CA LEU A 171 0.72 -14.37 8.18
C LEU A 171 1.92 -13.81 8.96
N PHE A 172 2.48 -12.67 8.51
CA PHE A 172 3.77 -12.17 9.02
C PHE A 172 3.73 -10.77 9.62
N ALA A 173 2.63 -10.02 9.47
CA ALA A 173 2.51 -8.63 9.94
C ALA A 173 1.18 -8.32 10.64
N CYS A 174 0.55 -9.31 11.27
CA CYS A 174 -0.65 -9.19 12.11
C CYS A 174 -1.87 -8.55 11.41
N PHE A 175 -1.98 -8.62 10.08
CA PHE A 175 -3.18 -8.16 9.40
C PHE A 175 -4.39 -9.03 9.78
N PRO A 176 -5.57 -8.45 10.11
CA PRO A 176 -6.71 -9.21 10.62
C PRO A 176 -7.25 -10.24 9.62
N LYS A 177 -7.31 -11.51 10.02
CA LYS A 177 -7.78 -12.65 9.20
C LYS A 177 -9.15 -12.39 8.55
N GLN A 178 -10.06 -11.73 9.29
CA GLN A 178 -11.42 -11.45 8.83
C GLN A 178 -11.48 -10.50 7.63
N LYS A 179 -10.43 -9.69 7.41
CA LYS A 179 -10.32 -8.75 6.30
C LYS A 179 -9.69 -9.37 5.04
N VAL A 180 -9.03 -10.52 5.15
CA VAL A 180 -8.26 -11.13 4.05
C VAL A 180 -9.15 -11.44 2.84
N LEU A 181 -10.19 -12.24 3.02
CA LEU A 181 -11.09 -12.61 1.92
C LEU A 181 -11.85 -11.43 1.32
N PRO A 182 -12.43 -10.50 2.11
CA PRO A 182 -13.03 -9.28 1.57
C PRO A 182 -12.08 -8.43 0.71
N TYR A 183 -10.82 -8.28 1.13
CA TYR A 183 -9.80 -7.57 0.36
C TYR A 183 -9.52 -8.27 -0.97
N ILE A 184 -9.30 -9.57 -0.94
CA ILE A 184 -9.03 -10.38 -2.13
C ILE A 184 -10.17 -10.25 -3.15
N ILE A 185 -11.42 -10.36 -2.72
CA ILE A 185 -12.58 -10.18 -3.59
C ILE A 185 -12.61 -8.77 -4.20
N ALA A 186 -12.39 -7.74 -3.39
CA ALA A 186 -12.36 -6.35 -3.85
C ALA A 186 -11.24 -6.12 -4.87
N GLN A 187 -10.06 -6.68 -4.64
CA GLN A 187 -8.92 -6.59 -5.54
C GLN A 187 -9.19 -7.27 -6.90
N PHE A 188 -9.76 -8.47 -6.91
CA PHE A 188 -10.15 -9.14 -8.16
C PHE A 188 -11.22 -8.36 -8.93
N ALA A 189 -12.24 -7.88 -8.25
CA ALA A 189 -13.29 -7.08 -8.87
C ALA A 189 -12.74 -5.75 -9.43
N GLY A 190 -11.84 -5.08 -8.68
CA GLY A 190 -11.16 -3.87 -9.13
C GLY A 190 -10.30 -4.13 -10.36
N ALA A 191 -9.53 -5.22 -10.38
CA ALA A 191 -8.71 -5.60 -11.51
C ALA A 191 -9.55 -5.87 -12.77
N PHE A 192 -10.64 -6.59 -12.63
CA PHE A 192 -11.61 -6.80 -13.72
C PHE A 192 -12.17 -5.46 -14.23
N GLY A 193 -12.61 -4.59 -13.31
CA GLY A 193 -13.16 -3.27 -13.65
C GLY A 193 -12.15 -2.36 -14.35
N GLY A 194 -10.89 -2.37 -13.93
CA GLY A 194 -9.81 -1.61 -14.59
C GLY A 194 -9.53 -2.11 -16.00
N ALA A 195 -9.54 -3.43 -16.20
CA ALA A 195 -9.38 -4.05 -17.52
C ALA A 195 -10.56 -3.72 -18.45
N LEU A 196 -11.79 -3.85 -17.96
CA LEU A 196 -13.00 -3.48 -18.70
C LEU A 196 -12.96 -2.00 -19.12
N LEU A 197 -12.63 -1.10 -18.19
CA LEU A 197 -12.60 0.33 -18.46
C LEU A 197 -11.56 0.67 -19.53
N ALA A 198 -10.35 0.13 -19.42
CA ALA A 198 -9.31 0.32 -20.42
C ALA A 198 -9.75 -0.21 -21.80
N TYR A 199 -10.33 -1.41 -21.84
CA TYR A 199 -10.83 -1.99 -23.08
C TYR A 199 -11.93 -1.14 -23.73
N VAL A 200 -12.90 -0.64 -22.96
CA VAL A 200 -14.00 0.18 -23.49
C VAL A 200 -13.45 1.42 -24.20
N LEU A 201 -12.42 2.07 -23.64
CA LEU A 201 -11.81 3.26 -24.27
C LEU A 201 -11.06 2.94 -25.57
N TYR A 202 -10.48 1.75 -25.67
CA TYR A 202 -9.69 1.33 -26.84
C TYR A 202 -10.46 0.39 -27.80
N SER A 203 -11.73 0.09 -27.54
CA SER A 203 -12.47 -0.97 -28.23
C SER A 203 -12.48 -0.88 -29.75
N SER A 204 -12.64 0.34 -30.31
CA SER A 204 -12.61 0.57 -31.76
C SER A 204 -11.25 0.23 -32.37
N LEU A 205 -10.15 0.58 -31.67
CA LEU A 205 -8.79 0.28 -32.11
C LEU A 205 -8.46 -1.22 -32.03
N PHE A 206 -9.01 -1.93 -31.03
CA PHE A 206 -8.95 -3.40 -31.01
C PHE A 206 -9.61 -4.01 -32.22
N THR A 207 -10.84 -3.55 -32.57
CA THR A 207 -11.58 -4.04 -33.75
C THR A 207 -10.86 -3.74 -35.05
N GLU A 208 -10.31 -2.54 -35.18
CA GLU A 208 -9.50 -2.13 -36.35
C GLU A 208 -8.27 -3.02 -36.49
N PHE A 209 -7.51 -3.22 -35.43
CA PHE A 209 -6.33 -4.07 -35.41
C PHE A 209 -6.66 -5.51 -35.76
N GLU A 210 -7.71 -6.09 -35.15
CA GLU A 210 -8.18 -7.46 -35.44
C GLU A 210 -8.56 -7.63 -36.93
N THR A 211 -9.27 -6.65 -37.49
CA THR A 211 -9.68 -6.64 -38.88
C THR A 211 -8.47 -6.54 -39.84
N ALA A 212 -7.57 -5.59 -39.57
CA ALA A 212 -6.39 -5.37 -40.41
C ALA A 212 -5.43 -6.57 -40.42
N HIS A 213 -5.37 -7.36 -39.34
CA HIS A 213 -4.50 -8.53 -39.24
C HIS A 213 -5.24 -9.87 -39.41
N HIS A 214 -6.51 -9.84 -39.82
CA HIS A 214 -7.37 -11.05 -39.95
C HIS A 214 -7.39 -11.93 -38.71
N MET A 215 -7.35 -11.31 -37.51
CA MET A 215 -7.20 -11.99 -36.25
C MET A 215 -8.56 -12.41 -35.66
N VAL A 216 -8.67 -13.66 -35.25
CA VAL A 216 -9.86 -14.20 -34.62
C VAL A 216 -9.58 -14.41 -33.14
N ARG A 217 -10.42 -13.84 -32.26
CA ARG A 217 -10.28 -14.04 -30.80
C ARG A 217 -10.41 -15.51 -30.46
N GLY A 218 -9.59 -15.97 -29.52
CA GLY A 218 -9.51 -17.38 -29.12
C GLY A 218 -8.52 -18.20 -29.95
N SER A 219 -7.98 -17.65 -31.05
CA SER A 219 -6.87 -18.26 -31.76
C SER A 219 -5.53 -18.05 -31.04
N VAL A 220 -4.50 -18.81 -31.38
CA VAL A 220 -3.15 -18.66 -30.82
C VAL A 220 -2.58 -17.28 -31.13
N GLU A 221 -2.80 -16.78 -32.33
CA GLU A 221 -2.34 -15.46 -32.78
C GLU A 221 -2.95 -14.34 -31.95
N SER A 222 -4.19 -14.49 -31.51
CA SER A 222 -4.90 -13.50 -30.68
C SER A 222 -4.36 -13.39 -29.25
N LEU A 223 -3.47 -14.30 -28.84
CA LEU A 223 -2.83 -14.25 -27.52
C LEU A 223 -2.00 -12.99 -27.34
N GLN A 224 -1.46 -12.43 -28.43
CA GLN A 224 -0.74 -11.14 -28.36
C GLN A 224 -1.63 -9.98 -27.90
N LEU A 225 -2.94 -10.00 -28.23
CA LEU A 225 -3.89 -9.00 -27.75
C LEU A 225 -4.36 -9.33 -26.32
N ALA A 226 -4.58 -10.60 -25.98
CA ALA A 226 -4.87 -11.02 -24.62
C ALA A 226 -3.73 -10.65 -23.65
N SER A 227 -2.47 -10.63 -24.13
CA SER A 227 -1.30 -10.25 -23.35
C SER A 227 -1.23 -8.76 -22.96
N ILE A 228 -2.08 -7.91 -23.56
CA ILE A 228 -2.28 -6.52 -23.14
C ILE A 228 -2.88 -6.48 -21.71
N PHE A 229 -3.76 -7.40 -21.42
CA PHE A 229 -4.54 -7.43 -20.18
C PHE A 229 -3.84 -8.20 -19.06
N SER A 230 -3.22 -9.32 -19.38
CA SER A 230 -2.65 -10.26 -18.42
C SER A 230 -1.33 -10.85 -18.91
N THR A 231 -0.67 -11.59 -18.04
CA THR A 231 0.70 -12.09 -18.32
C THR A 231 0.69 -13.50 -18.91
N TYR A 232 1.67 -13.74 -19.75
CA TYR A 232 1.99 -15.08 -20.30
C TYR A 232 3.50 -15.24 -20.35
N PRO A 233 4.04 -16.45 -20.12
CA PRO A 233 5.47 -16.66 -20.10
C PRO A 233 6.03 -16.71 -21.53
N ALA A 234 7.30 -16.38 -21.66
CA ALA A 234 8.04 -16.60 -22.89
C ALA A 234 7.89 -18.06 -23.36
N ALA A 235 7.86 -18.27 -24.67
CA ALA A 235 7.65 -19.59 -25.25
C ALA A 235 8.71 -20.64 -24.82
N ALA A 236 9.93 -20.19 -24.59
CA ALA A 236 11.05 -21.03 -24.15
C ALA A 236 10.92 -21.54 -22.70
N LEU A 237 10.08 -20.90 -21.87
CA LEU A 237 9.93 -21.30 -20.46
C LEU A 237 8.86 -22.37 -20.32
N ASN A 238 9.17 -23.46 -19.62
CA ASN A 238 8.14 -24.38 -19.16
C ASN A 238 7.38 -23.79 -17.95
N VAL A 239 6.28 -24.44 -17.54
CA VAL A 239 5.41 -23.94 -16.47
C VAL A 239 6.13 -23.83 -15.11
N TRP A 240 7.07 -24.73 -14.83
CA TRP A 240 7.81 -24.73 -13.57
C TRP A 240 8.85 -23.62 -13.52
N GLN A 241 9.52 -23.36 -14.64
CA GLN A 241 10.43 -22.22 -14.76
C GLN A 241 9.68 -20.91 -14.61
N ALA A 242 8.52 -20.76 -15.25
CA ALA A 242 7.67 -19.59 -15.09
C ALA A 242 7.18 -19.41 -13.64
N ALA A 243 6.80 -20.52 -12.98
CA ALA A 243 6.42 -20.48 -11.56
C ALA A 243 7.59 -20.04 -10.68
N LEU A 244 8.79 -20.55 -10.92
CA LEU A 244 9.99 -20.15 -10.18
C LEU A 244 10.28 -18.65 -10.33
N VAL A 245 10.19 -18.12 -11.55
CA VAL A 245 10.36 -16.68 -11.80
C VAL A 245 9.37 -15.89 -10.94
N GLU A 246 8.06 -16.22 -10.99
CA GLU A 246 7.03 -15.52 -10.24
C GLU A 246 7.23 -15.64 -8.71
N VAL A 247 7.69 -16.79 -8.20
CA VAL A 247 8.05 -16.96 -6.77
C VAL A 247 9.18 -16.00 -6.41
N VAL A 248 10.25 -15.96 -7.19
CA VAL A 248 11.45 -15.15 -6.89
C VAL A 248 11.12 -13.67 -6.92
N ILE A 249 10.48 -13.19 -8.00
CA ILE A 249 10.19 -11.75 -8.13
C ILE A 249 9.17 -11.27 -7.11
N THR A 250 8.21 -12.10 -6.73
CA THR A 250 7.23 -11.74 -5.68
C THR A 250 7.86 -11.81 -4.29
N SER A 251 8.83 -12.70 -4.07
CA SER A 251 9.63 -12.75 -2.84
C SER A 251 10.41 -11.44 -2.65
N ILE A 252 11.07 -10.97 -3.69
CA ILE A 252 11.78 -9.68 -3.69
C ILE A 252 10.80 -8.53 -3.43
N LEU A 253 9.67 -8.51 -4.14
CA LEU A 253 8.63 -7.50 -3.96
C LEU A 253 8.18 -7.41 -2.49
N MET A 254 7.77 -8.52 -1.90
CA MET A 254 7.23 -8.54 -0.55
C MET A 254 8.28 -8.24 0.51
N GLY A 255 9.48 -8.78 0.39
CA GLY A 255 10.60 -8.48 1.29
C GLY A 255 10.91 -6.98 1.33
N MET A 256 10.92 -6.34 0.16
CA MET A 256 11.17 -4.90 0.05
C MET A 256 9.98 -4.06 0.52
N ILE A 257 8.73 -4.48 0.29
CA ILE A 257 7.55 -3.82 0.86
C ILE A 257 7.68 -3.79 2.38
N MET A 258 7.99 -4.92 3.01
CA MET A 258 8.17 -4.98 4.46
C MET A 258 9.33 -4.08 4.92
N ALA A 259 10.45 -4.08 4.20
CA ALA A 259 11.59 -3.22 4.53
C ALA A 259 11.25 -1.72 4.46
N LEU A 260 10.49 -1.30 3.45
CA LEU A 260 10.09 0.08 3.22
C LEU A 260 8.98 0.56 4.19
N THR A 261 8.28 -0.36 4.82
CA THR A 261 7.16 -0.06 5.73
C THR A 261 7.45 -0.40 7.18
N ASP A 262 8.57 -1.04 7.50
CA ASP A 262 8.97 -1.38 8.86
C ASP A 262 9.49 -0.15 9.62
N ASP A 263 8.85 0.13 10.74
CA ASP A 263 9.19 1.25 11.60
C ASP A 263 10.59 1.13 12.23
N GLY A 264 11.11 -0.05 12.43
CA GLY A 264 12.43 -0.29 12.96
C GLY A 264 13.58 -0.02 11.98
N ASN A 265 13.31 0.01 10.67
CA ASN A 265 14.36 0.04 9.65
C ASN A 265 15.04 1.43 9.47
N GLY A 266 14.51 2.49 10.08
CA GLY A 266 15.16 3.81 10.09
C GLY A 266 15.27 4.53 8.74
N ILE A 267 14.84 3.92 7.65
CA ILE A 267 14.87 4.46 6.28
C ILE A 267 13.58 5.24 5.99
N PRO A 268 13.54 6.09 4.94
CA PRO A 268 12.42 6.97 4.70
C PRO A 268 11.11 6.22 4.61
N LYS A 269 10.29 6.44 5.63
CA LYS A 269 8.94 5.94 5.79
C LYS A 269 7.92 6.97 5.35
N GLY A 270 6.66 6.60 5.43
CA GLY A 270 5.57 7.51 5.17
C GLY A 270 5.50 7.92 3.71
N PRO A 271 5.62 9.21 3.37
CA PRO A 271 5.28 9.69 2.03
C PRO A 271 6.07 9.08 0.88
N LEU A 272 7.30 8.60 1.12
CA LEU A 272 8.15 8.03 0.06
C LEU A 272 7.93 6.54 -0.19
N ALA A 273 7.42 5.79 0.78
CA ALA A 273 7.28 4.34 0.64
C ALA A 273 6.44 3.94 -0.60
N PRO A 274 5.28 4.54 -0.90
CA PRO A 274 4.53 4.21 -2.11
C PRO A 274 5.31 4.46 -3.40
N LEU A 275 6.06 5.55 -3.48
CA LEU A 275 6.88 5.86 -4.65
C LEU A 275 7.99 4.83 -4.84
N LEU A 276 8.69 4.46 -3.76
CA LEU A 276 9.76 3.47 -3.80
C LEU A 276 9.23 2.06 -4.14
N ILE A 277 8.03 1.70 -3.69
CA ILE A 277 7.37 0.44 -4.08
C ILE A 277 7.09 0.44 -5.58
N GLY A 278 6.61 1.54 -6.16
CA GLY A 278 6.42 1.61 -7.61
C GLY A 278 7.73 1.54 -8.39
N ILE A 279 8.78 2.23 -7.94
CA ILE A 279 10.13 2.12 -8.53
C ILE A 279 10.63 0.66 -8.45
N LEU A 280 10.43 -0.02 -7.33
CA LEU A 280 10.78 -1.43 -7.18
C LEU A 280 10.06 -2.29 -8.23
N VAL A 281 8.76 -2.09 -8.43
CA VAL A 281 8.00 -2.82 -9.46
C VAL A 281 8.55 -2.53 -10.86
N ALA A 282 8.89 -1.28 -11.17
CA ALA A 282 9.50 -0.91 -12.45
C ALA A 282 10.87 -1.62 -12.65
N VAL A 283 11.70 -1.67 -11.63
CA VAL A 283 13.01 -2.35 -11.67
C VAL A 283 12.85 -3.86 -11.87
N ILE A 284 11.94 -4.50 -11.13
CA ILE A 284 11.63 -5.92 -11.31
C ILE A 284 11.14 -6.19 -12.74
N GLY A 285 10.21 -5.34 -13.23
CA GLY A 285 9.66 -5.47 -14.58
C GLY A 285 10.71 -5.32 -15.67
N ALA A 286 11.58 -4.30 -15.56
CA ALA A 286 12.67 -4.09 -16.52
C ALA A 286 13.68 -5.24 -16.51
N SER A 287 13.92 -5.86 -15.34
CA SER A 287 14.89 -6.95 -15.21
C SER A 287 14.34 -8.31 -15.64
N THR A 288 13.05 -8.59 -15.43
CA THR A 288 12.47 -9.93 -15.59
C THR A 288 11.19 -9.98 -16.44
N GLY A 289 10.70 -8.83 -16.88
CA GLY A 289 9.48 -8.74 -17.68
C GLY A 289 9.47 -9.64 -18.91
N PRO A 290 10.55 -9.77 -19.69
CA PRO A 290 10.60 -10.67 -20.83
C PRO A 290 10.39 -12.16 -20.51
N LEU A 291 10.54 -12.56 -19.24
CA LEU A 291 10.38 -13.96 -18.83
C LEU A 291 8.89 -14.33 -18.66
N THR A 292 8.15 -13.59 -17.85
CA THR A 292 6.77 -13.94 -17.48
C THR A 292 5.77 -12.78 -17.56
N GLY A 293 6.23 -11.58 -17.88
CA GLY A 293 5.40 -10.38 -17.80
C GLY A 293 5.22 -9.83 -16.36
N PHE A 294 6.05 -10.29 -15.41
CA PHE A 294 6.09 -9.85 -13.99
C PHE A 294 4.69 -9.70 -13.37
N ALA A 295 3.96 -10.81 -13.27
CA ALA A 295 2.62 -10.80 -12.70
C ALA A 295 2.62 -10.35 -11.23
N MET A 296 3.35 -11.04 -10.37
CA MET A 296 3.58 -10.76 -8.93
C MET A 296 2.30 -10.56 -8.10
N ASN A 297 1.14 -10.68 -8.72
CA ASN A 297 -0.14 -10.28 -8.11
C ASN A 297 -1.27 -11.12 -8.72
N PRO A 298 -1.91 -12.01 -7.94
CA PRO A 298 -3.01 -12.83 -8.43
C PRO A 298 -4.19 -12.00 -9.01
N ALA A 299 -4.54 -10.88 -8.41
CA ALA A 299 -5.63 -10.03 -8.90
C ALA A 299 -5.26 -9.32 -10.20
N ARG A 300 -4.02 -8.80 -10.27
CA ARG A 300 -3.49 -8.13 -11.47
C ARG A 300 -3.52 -9.04 -12.71
N ASP A 301 -3.41 -10.32 -12.52
CA ASP A 301 -3.39 -11.27 -13.64
C ASP A 301 -4.75 -11.93 -13.89
N PHE A 302 -5.35 -12.53 -12.87
CA PHE A 302 -6.59 -13.31 -13.04
C PHE A 302 -7.84 -12.44 -13.26
N GLY A 303 -7.92 -11.25 -12.64
CA GLY A 303 -9.05 -10.34 -12.90
C GLY A 303 -9.18 -9.96 -14.37
N PRO A 304 -8.12 -9.47 -15.03
CA PRO A 304 -8.12 -9.23 -16.47
C PRO A 304 -8.23 -10.49 -17.33
N LYS A 305 -7.71 -11.66 -16.89
CA LYS A 305 -7.93 -12.93 -17.60
C LYS A 305 -9.41 -13.31 -17.63
N LEU A 306 -10.11 -13.11 -16.53
CA LEU A 306 -11.56 -13.33 -16.49
C LEU A 306 -12.30 -12.38 -17.44
N PHE A 307 -11.87 -11.10 -17.48
CA PHE A 307 -12.41 -10.15 -18.45
C PHE A 307 -12.18 -10.63 -19.89
N THR A 308 -10.96 -10.97 -20.27
CA THR A 308 -10.62 -11.40 -21.64
C THR A 308 -11.33 -12.72 -22.00
N TRP A 309 -11.49 -13.63 -21.05
CA TRP A 309 -12.28 -14.84 -21.25
C TRP A 309 -13.71 -14.52 -21.69
N LEU A 310 -14.36 -13.58 -20.99
CA LEU A 310 -15.73 -13.11 -21.33
C LEU A 310 -15.77 -12.27 -22.62
N ALA A 311 -14.70 -11.55 -22.93
CA ALA A 311 -14.60 -10.67 -24.11
C ALA A 311 -14.28 -11.42 -25.42
N GLY A 312 -14.33 -12.76 -25.40
CA GLY A 312 -14.27 -13.61 -26.60
C GLY A 312 -12.95 -14.36 -26.82
N TRP A 313 -11.91 -14.14 -25.98
CA TRP A 313 -10.69 -14.96 -26.05
C TRP A 313 -10.85 -16.35 -25.46
N GLY A 314 -11.90 -16.58 -24.66
CA GLY A 314 -12.27 -17.90 -24.14
C GLY A 314 -11.09 -18.61 -23.44
N ASN A 315 -10.98 -19.92 -23.63
CA ASN A 315 -9.96 -20.73 -22.96
C ASN A 315 -8.51 -20.31 -23.30
N MET A 316 -8.29 -19.66 -24.44
CA MET A 316 -6.97 -19.15 -24.81
C MET A 316 -6.47 -18.13 -23.78
N ALA A 317 -7.36 -17.25 -23.28
CA ALA A 317 -7.02 -16.31 -22.23
C ALA A 317 -6.55 -16.99 -20.92
N MET A 318 -7.15 -18.12 -20.56
CA MET A 318 -6.82 -18.86 -19.35
C MET A 318 -5.59 -19.73 -19.51
N SER A 319 -5.50 -20.48 -20.61
CA SER A 319 -4.42 -21.45 -20.84
C SER A 319 -3.13 -20.82 -21.33
N GLY A 320 -3.22 -19.71 -22.09
CA GLY A 320 -2.07 -19.17 -22.83
C GLY A 320 -1.58 -20.11 -23.93
N GLY A 321 -2.46 -20.99 -24.48
CA GLY A 321 -2.12 -21.99 -25.47
C GLY A 321 -1.28 -23.16 -24.94
N ARG A 322 -1.29 -23.40 -23.61
CA ARG A 322 -0.50 -24.45 -22.95
C ARG A 322 -1.39 -25.57 -22.41
N GLU A 323 -0.84 -26.79 -22.32
CA GLU A 323 -1.51 -27.97 -21.76
C GLU A 323 -1.91 -27.74 -20.29
N ILE A 324 -0.95 -27.24 -19.48
CA ILE A 324 -1.21 -26.82 -18.11
C ILE A 324 -1.70 -25.36 -18.18
N PRO A 325 -2.95 -25.05 -17.80
CA PRO A 325 -3.47 -23.69 -17.88
C PRO A 325 -2.63 -22.69 -17.11
N TYR A 326 -2.10 -21.69 -17.82
CA TYR A 326 -1.12 -20.77 -17.24
C TYR A 326 -1.68 -19.91 -16.10
N PHE A 327 -2.99 -19.66 -16.06
CA PHE A 327 -3.60 -18.83 -14.99
C PHE A 327 -3.26 -19.32 -13.57
N ILE A 328 -2.96 -20.61 -13.41
CA ILE A 328 -2.60 -21.20 -12.11
C ILE A 328 -1.30 -20.60 -11.57
N VAL A 329 -0.33 -20.35 -12.45
CA VAL A 329 0.99 -19.82 -12.06
C VAL A 329 0.88 -18.44 -11.40
N PRO A 330 0.27 -17.42 -12.02
CA PRO A 330 0.13 -16.09 -11.41
C PRO A 330 -0.78 -16.03 -10.16
N ILE A 331 -1.53 -17.10 -9.87
CA ILE A 331 -2.30 -17.21 -8.63
C ILE A 331 -1.44 -17.82 -7.52
N VAL A 332 -0.80 -18.95 -7.79
CA VAL A 332 -0.14 -19.76 -6.74
C VAL A 332 1.28 -19.26 -6.46
N ALA A 333 2.06 -19.04 -7.50
CA ALA A 333 3.48 -18.69 -7.36
C ALA A 333 3.70 -17.35 -6.63
N PRO A 334 2.94 -16.26 -6.91
CA PRO A 334 3.08 -15.02 -6.15
C PRO A 334 2.74 -15.16 -4.67
N VAL A 335 1.76 -15.99 -4.30
CA VAL A 335 1.42 -16.22 -2.88
C VAL A 335 2.58 -16.92 -2.15
N ILE A 336 3.16 -17.95 -2.77
CA ILE A 336 4.35 -18.64 -2.23
C ILE A 336 5.51 -17.64 -2.13
N GLY A 337 5.76 -16.87 -3.18
CA GLY A 337 6.82 -15.87 -3.22
C GLY A 337 6.67 -14.80 -2.15
N ALA A 338 5.46 -14.22 -2.00
CA ALA A 338 5.19 -13.22 -0.98
C ALA A 338 5.42 -13.77 0.44
N CYS A 339 4.94 -14.99 0.73
CA CYS A 339 5.19 -15.63 2.02
C CYS A 339 6.69 -15.87 2.26
N ALA A 340 7.43 -16.33 1.24
CA ALA A 340 8.88 -16.53 1.34
C ALA A 340 9.61 -15.20 1.58
N GLY A 341 9.29 -14.15 0.83
CA GLY A 341 9.90 -12.83 0.98
C GLY A 341 9.61 -12.19 2.34
N ALA A 342 8.38 -12.31 2.81
CA ALA A 342 8.00 -11.86 4.15
C ALA A 342 8.75 -12.63 5.26
N ALA A 343 8.86 -13.94 5.13
CA ALA A 343 9.62 -14.78 6.07
C ALA A 343 11.11 -14.40 6.06
N ILE A 344 11.72 -14.28 4.87
CA ILE A 344 13.12 -13.88 4.72
C ILE A 344 13.34 -12.53 5.41
N TYR A 345 12.52 -11.53 5.10
CA TYR A 345 12.66 -10.22 5.74
C TYR A 345 12.52 -10.32 7.26
N ARG A 346 11.46 -10.94 7.76
CA ARG A 346 11.17 -11.03 9.18
C ARG A 346 12.29 -11.72 9.96
N TYR A 347 12.77 -12.87 9.46
CA TYR A 347 13.72 -13.71 10.20
C TYR A 347 15.19 -13.29 10.02
N PHE A 348 15.55 -12.66 8.90
CA PHE A 348 16.94 -12.25 8.66
C PHE A 348 17.20 -10.77 8.92
N ILE A 349 16.23 -9.90 8.68
CA ILE A 349 16.36 -8.44 8.82
C ILE A 349 15.57 -7.92 10.03
N GLY A 350 14.23 -8.08 10.00
CA GLY A 350 13.32 -7.46 10.95
C GLY A 350 13.65 -7.77 12.41
N LYS A 351 13.91 -9.04 12.75
CA LYS A 351 14.29 -9.43 14.14
C LYS A 351 15.61 -8.83 14.64
N ASN A 352 16.45 -8.34 13.75
CA ASN A 352 17.74 -7.75 14.09
C ASN A 352 17.68 -6.22 14.20
N LEU A 353 16.55 -5.60 13.90
CA LEU A 353 16.35 -4.17 14.03
C LEU A 353 16.24 -3.76 15.51
N PRO A 354 16.73 -2.56 15.88
CA PRO A 354 16.83 -2.14 17.28
C PRO A 354 15.50 -2.12 18.04
N CYS A 355 14.39 -1.75 17.39
CA CYS A 355 13.08 -1.63 18.02
C CYS A 355 12.34 -2.96 18.21
N ASN A 356 12.72 -4.01 17.50
CA ASN A 356 11.99 -5.30 17.52
C ASN A 356 12.55 -6.28 18.55
N ARG A 357 13.58 -5.90 19.32
CA ARG A 357 14.17 -6.80 20.36
C ARG A 357 13.33 -6.94 21.63
N CYS A 358 12.35 -6.06 21.84
CA CYS A 358 11.55 -6.04 23.05
C CYS A 358 10.21 -6.80 22.95
N GLU A 359 9.84 -7.29 21.76
CA GLU A 359 8.53 -7.91 21.51
C GLU A 359 8.60 -9.40 21.09
N LEU A 360 9.76 -10.02 21.24
CA LEU A 360 9.98 -11.46 21.07
C LEU A 360 10.33 -12.09 22.43
#